data_b749c519d75af8747162b10eebcbce88
#
_entry.id   b749c519d75af8747162b10eebcbce88
#
_cell.length_a   1.000
_cell.length_b   1.000
_cell.length_c   1.000
_cell.angle_alpha   90.00
_cell.angle_beta   90.00
_cell.angle_gamma   90.00
#
_symmetry.space_group_name_H-M   'P 1'
#
loop_
_entity.id
_entity.type
_entity.pdbx_description
1 polymer ?
#
loop_
_entity_poly.entity_id
_entity_poly.type
_entity_poly.pdbx_seq_one_letter_code
_entity_poly.pdbx_strand_id
1 'polypeptide(L)'
;MKWGLHRIAEPFSGAMLNAVYMSKLSKWRKSTTVNGYNDWYQGNWDYARRYKLYEAISKSEKLNAVPVDYIEFGVSSGVSLRWWLNDNKHPGSAFYGFDTFEGLPENFGKFEKGSMAAAVESLNITDSRVTFYKGLFQDTLVPFLNNYNSEHKKIIHLDADLFSSTIFSLSQLYRFLNDGDILLFDEFAVPKHEFMAFKIFTESFYVKYEVIGSANNYLFVAIKIKK
;
A
#
# COMPACT_ATOMS: atom_id res chain seq x y z
N MET A 1 25.55 -4.05 -32.19
CA MET A 1 24.49 -3.08 -32.52
C MET A 1 24.79 -1.76 -31.81
N LYS A 2 25.40 -0.78 -32.53
CA LYS A 2 25.77 0.52 -31.95
C LYS A 2 24.63 1.55 -32.18
N TRP A 3 23.44 1.28 -31.63
CA TRP A 3 22.36 2.24 -31.75
C TRP A 3 22.36 3.10 -30.49
N GLY A 4 22.72 4.38 -30.64
CA GLY A 4 22.67 5.37 -29.55
C GLY A 4 21.24 5.76 -29.15
N LEU A 5 20.28 4.83 -29.27
CA LEU A 5 18.86 5.03 -28.99
C LEU A 5 18.62 5.51 -27.54
N HIS A 6 19.44 5.03 -26.59
CA HIS A 6 19.37 5.48 -25.21
C HIS A 6 19.55 7.00 -25.06
N ARG A 7 20.45 7.60 -25.86
CA ARG A 7 20.71 9.06 -25.80
C ARG A 7 19.52 9.89 -26.23
N ILE A 8 18.67 9.32 -27.09
CA ILE A 8 17.47 10.01 -27.61
C ILE A 8 16.26 9.71 -26.72
N ALA A 9 16.09 8.47 -26.27
CA ALA A 9 14.92 8.03 -25.55
C ALA A 9 14.97 8.32 -24.04
N GLU A 10 16.14 8.28 -23.43
CA GLU A 10 16.30 8.38 -21.98
C GLU A 10 15.78 9.71 -21.40
N PRO A 11 16.01 10.89 -22.01
CA PRO A 11 15.47 12.16 -21.51
C PRO A 11 13.93 12.18 -21.45
N PHE A 12 13.26 11.38 -22.27
CA PHE A 12 11.79 11.30 -22.36
C PHE A 12 11.21 10.07 -21.67
N SER A 13 12.04 9.14 -21.22
CA SER A 13 11.61 7.84 -20.71
C SER A 13 10.60 7.94 -19.55
N GLY A 14 10.87 8.85 -18.61
CA GLY A 14 9.98 9.07 -17.46
C GLY A 14 8.60 9.59 -17.86
N ALA A 15 8.53 10.54 -18.81
CA ALA A 15 7.28 11.09 -19.32
C ALA A 15 6.51 10.03 -20.13
N MET A 16 7.20 9.28 -20.98
CA MET A 16 6.62 8.19 -21.76
C MET A 16 6.06 7.10 -20.86
N LEU A 17 6.80 6.66 -19.86
CA LEU A 17 6.36 5.68 -18.88
C LEU A 17 5.12 6.17 -18.14
N ASN A 18 5.11 7.42 -17.70
CA ASN A 18 3.95 8.02 -17.05
C ASN A 18 2.70 8.00 -17.96
N ALA A 19 2.84 8.42 -19.23
CA ALA A 19 1.75 8.40 -20.20
C ALA A 19 1.20 6.98 -20.45
N VAL A 20 2.09 5.99 -20.56
CA VAL A 20 1.70 4.58 -20.72
C VAL A 20 0.89 4.10 -19.49
N TYR A 21 1.35 4.36 -18.29
CA TYR A 21 0.65 3.90 -17.08
C TYR A 21 -0.60 4.74 -16.76
N MET A 22 -0.64 6.02 -17.11
CA MET A 22 -1.88 6.81 -17.12
C MET A 22 -2.95 6.17 -18.01
N SER A 23 -2.57 5.76 -19.22
CA SER A 23 -3.49 5.08 -20.13
C SER A 23 -3.97 3.73 -19.55
N LYS A 24 -3.05 2.94 -18.99
CA LYS A 24 -3.40 1.67 -18.33
C LYS A 24 -4.31 1.87 -17.11
N LEU A 25 -4.04 2.87 -16.27
CA LEU A 25 -4.89 3.23 -15.14
C LEU A 25 -6.29 3.65 -15.60
N SER A 26 -6.38 4.51 -16.63
CA SER A 26 -7.65 4.92 -17.20
C SER A 26 -8.45 3.74 -17.73
N LYS A 27 -7.80 2.81 -18.44
CA LYS A 27 -8.44 1.58 -18.92
C LYS A 27 -8.91 0.71 -17.75
N TRP A 28 -8.06 0.49 -16.75
CA TRP A 28 -8.38 -0.29 -15.56
C TRP A 28 -9.61 0.30 -14.84
N ARG A 29 -9.64 1.61 -14.60
CA ARG A 29 -10.79 2.29 -13.98
C ARG A 29 -12.10 2.08 -14.74
N LYS A 30 -12.06 2.13 -16.08
CA LYS A 30 -13.25 1.92 -16.92
C LYS A 30 -13.76 0.48 -16.88
N SER A 31 -12.87 -0.48 -16.70
CA SER A 31 -13.21 -1.91 -16.70
C SER A 31 -13.44 -2.50 -15.31
N THR A 32 -13.20 -1.70 -14.25
CA THR A 32 -13.27 -2.16 -12.86
C THR A 32 -14.55 -1.66 -12.20
N THR A 33 -15.29 -2.58 -11.59
CA THR A 33 -16.41 -2.26 -10.70
C THR A 33 -15.87 -2.13 -9.28
N VAL A 34 -16.28 -1.08 -8.57
CA VAL A 34 -16.01 -0.92 -7.14
C VAL A 34 -17.21 -1.48 -6.37
N ASN A 35 -16.99 -2.59 -5.66
CA ASN A 35 -18.02 -3.31 -4.92
C ASN A 35 -18.10 -2.82 -3.46
N GLY A 36 -18.36 -1.52 -3.25
CA GLY A 36 -18.42 -0.93 -1.92
C GLY A 36 -18.32 0.57 -1.93
N TYR A 37 -17.67 1.13 -0.91
CA TYR A 37 -17.50 2.58 -0.81
C TYR A 37 -16.73 3.12 -2.02
N ASN A 38 -17.32 4.11 -2.68
CA ASN A 38 -16.72 4.75 -3.85
C ASN A 38 -16.96 6.26 -3.79
N ASP A 39 -15.91 6.99 -3.54
CA ASP A 39 -15.94 8.43 -3.33
C ASP A 39 -15.25 9.15 -4.49
N TRP A 40 -16.04 9.88 -5.26
CA TRP A 40 -15.55 10.76 -6.28
C TRP A 40 -15.60 12.21 -5.81
N TYR A 41 -14.46 12.83 -5.62
CA TYR A 41 -14.32 14.17 -5.07
C TYR A 41 -13.77 15.15 -6.10
N GLN A 42 -14.39 16.31 -6.22
CA GLN A 42 -14.03 17.33 -7.22
C GLN A 42 -13.15 18.46 -6.67
N GLY A 43 -12.85 18.44 -5.38
CA GLY A 43 -11.96 19.41 -4.74
C GLY A 43 -10.48 19.04 -4.85
N ASN A 44 -9.65 19.74 -4.08
CA ASN A 44 -8.25 19.39 -3.91
C ASN A 44 -8.12 18.04 -3.19
N TRP A 45 -6.99 17.38 -3.40
CA TRP A 45 -6.71 16.13 -2.71
C TRP A 45 -6.82 16.30 -1.20
N ASP A 46 -7.62 15.44 -0.58
CA ASP A 46 -7.91 15.45 0.84
C ASP A 46 -7.57 14.07 1.43
N TYR A 47 -6.39 13.99 2.03
CA TYR A 47 -5.90 12.75 2.62
C TYR A 47 -6.78 12.22 3.75
N ALA A 48 -7.58 13.06 4.41
CA ALA A 48 -8.51 12.61 5.45
C ALA A 48 -9.64 11.72 4.92
N ARG A 49 -9.88 11.73 3.60
CA ARG A 49 -10.92 10.88 2.98
C ARG A 49 -10.59 9.39 3.06
N ARG A 50 -9.31 9.02 3.29
CA ARG A 50 -8.91 7.63 3.56
C ARG A 50 -9.66 7.02 4.73
N TYR A 51 -9.95 7.79 5.78
CA TYR A 51 -10.63 7.27 6.97
C TYR A 51 -12.06 6.83 6.71
N LYS A 52 -12.77 7.46 5.77
CA LYS A 52 -14.11 7.01 5.33
C LYS A 52 -14.04 5.67 4.61
N LEU A 53 -12.98 5.47 3.82
CA LEU A 53 -12.72 4.19 3.17
C LEU A 53 -12.40 3.11 4.20
N TYR A 54 -11.53 3.40 5.18
CA TYR A 54 -11.18 2.46 6.25
C TYR A 54 -12.43 2.06 7.06
N GLU A 55 -13.25 3.03 7.47
CA GLU A 55 -14.51 2.77 8.18
C GLU A 55 -15.47 1.89 7.38
N ALA A 56 -15.65 2.21 6.10
CA ALA A 56 -16.54 1.44 5.23
C ALA A 56 -16.07 -0.01 5.07
N ILE A 57 -14.75 -0.23 4.89
CA ILE A 57 -14.16 -1.56 4.74
C ILE A 57 -14.21 -2.31 6.06
N SER A 58 -13.81 -1.69 7.17
CA SER A 58 -13.86 -2.31 8.49
C SER A 58 -15.25 -2.83 8.81
N LYS A 59 -16.26 -2.01 8.53
CA LYS A 59 -17.67 -2.38 8.75
C LYS A 59 -18.15 -3.50 7.81
N SER A 60 -17.88 -3.37 6.50
CA SER A 60 -18.37 -4.35 5.51
C SER A 60 -17.70 -5.72 5.65
N GLU A 61 -16.41 -5.74 5.98
CA GLU A 61 -15.61 -6.94 6.15
C GLU A 61 -15.55 -7.43 7.62
N LYS A 62 -16.22 -6.71 8.55
CA LYS A 62 -16.28 -7.00 9.99
C LYS A 62 -14.89 -7.10 10.64
N LEU A 63 -13.96 -6.25 10.19
CA LEU A 63 -12.55 -6.32 10.60
C LEU A 63 -12.35 -5.94 12.08
N ASN A 64 -13.20 -5.12 12.64
CA ASN A 64 -13.18 -4.73 14.05
C ASN A 64 -13.70 -5.81 15.02
N ALA A 65 -14.33 -6.87 14.50
CA ALA A 65 -14.95 -7.91 15.31
C ALA A 65 -14.17 -9.23 15.36
N VAL A 66 -13.09 -9.35 14.58
CA VAL A 66 -12.27 -10.56 14.44
C VAL A 66 -10.79 -10.23 14.63
N PRO A 67 -9.94 -11.22 15.00
CA PRO A 67 -8.50 -11.00 15.00
C PRO A 67 -8.01 -10.77 13.57
N VAL A 68 -7.15 -9.77 13.40
CA VAL A 68 -6.51 -9.42 12.14
C VAL A 68 -5.03 -9.21 12.32
N ASP A 69 -4.28 -9.39 11.24
CA ASP A 69 -2.90 -8.96 11.14
C ASP A 69 -2.85 -7.72 10.23
N TYR A 70 -2.60 -6.58 10.84
CA TYR A 70 -2.39 -5.33 10.12
C TYR A 70 -0.90 -5.17 9.84
N ILE A 71 -0.53 -5.03 8.58
CA ILE A 71 0.85 -4.91 8.13
C ILE A 71 0.97 -3.63 7.31
N GLU A 72 1.71 -2.64 7.81
CA GLU A 72 1.87 -1.33 7.17
C GLU A 72 3.29 -1.13 6.68
N PHE A 73 3.42 -0.74 5.42
CA PHE A 73 4.66 -0.36 4.76
C PHE A 73 4.67 1.14 4.53
N GLY A 74 5.52 1.86 5.27
CA GLY A 74 5.52 3.32 5.35
C GLY A 74 4.65 3.81 6.51
N VAL A 75 5.18 3.71 7.73
CA VAL A 75 4.46 4.11 8.96
C VAL A 75 4.50 5.62 9.16
N SER A 76 5.62 6.26 8.82
CA SER A 76 5.85 7.69 9.03
C SER A 76 5.43 8.12 10.45
N SER A 77 4.49 9.03 10.60
CA SER A 77 3.96 9.50 11.89
C SER A 77 2.94 8.56 12.56
N GLY A 78 2.65 7.40 11.98
CA GLY A 78 1.78 6.36 12.53
C GLY A 78 0.29 6.71 12.60
N VAL A 79 -0.18 7.59 11.74
CA VAL A 79 -1.58 8.05 11.78
C VAL A 79 -2.54 6.94 11.35
N SER A 80 -2.24 6.24 10.26
CA SER A 80 -3.04 5.13 9.76
C SER A 80 -2.99 3.93 10.71
N LEU A 81 -1.82 3.60 11.25
CA LEU A 81 -1.67 2.53 12.23
C LEU A 81 -2.51 2.80 13.49
N ARG A 82 -2.49 4.04 14.02
CA ARG A 82 -3.34 4.40 15.16
C ARG A 82 -4.82 4.30 14.85
N TRP A 83 -5.23 4.66 13.64
CA TRP A 83 -6.62 4.53 13.23
C TRP A 83 -7.06 3.07 13.33
N TRP A 84 -6.31 2.15 12.74
CA TRP A 84 -6.60 0.71 12.76
C TRP A 84 -6.50 0.10 14.16
N LEU A 85 -5.53 0.52 14.99
CA LEU A 85 -5.44 0.16 16.41
C LEU A 85 -6.68 0.58 17.22
N ASN A 86 -7.26 1.74 16.87
CA ASN A 86 -8.45 2.24 17.53
C ASN A 86 -9.72 1.54 17.06
N ASP A 87 -9.79 1.17 15.80
CA ASP A 87 -10.93 0.48 15.22
C ASP A 87 -10.98 -1.00 15.65
N ASN A 88 -9.86 -1.71 15.57
CA ASN A 88 -9.79 -3.11 16.01
C ASN A 88 -9.18 -3.22 17.43
N LYS A 89 -10.02 -3.59 18.39
CA LYS A 89 -9.63 -3.82 19.80
C LYS A 89 -9.48 -5.30 20.16
N HIS A 90 -9.55 -6.19 19.18
CA HIS A 90 -9.45 -7.61 19.44
C HIS A 90 -8.05 -7.97 19.99
N PRO A 91 -7.94 -8.65 21.17
CA PRO A 91 -6.65 -8.91 21.81
C PRO A 91 -5.75 -9.87 21.02
N GLY A 92 -6.34 -10.69 20.14
CA GLY A 92 -5.60 -11.59 19.25
C GLY A 92 -5.08 -10.93 17.98
N SER A 93 -5.39 -9.66 17.72
CA SER A 93 -4.86 -8.96 16.55
C SER A 93 -3.41 -8.56 16.75
N ALA A 94 -2.65 -8.50 15.66
CA ALA A 94 -1.28 -8.04 15.63
C ALA A 94 -1.11 -6.91 14.61
N PHE A 95 -0.22 -5.97 14.91
CA PHE A 95 0.04 -4.79 14.09
C PHE A 95 1.54 -4.68 13.84
N TYR A 96 1.94 -4.72 12.59
CA TYR A 96 3.34 -4.73 12.17
C TYR A 96 3.60 -3.49 11.30
N GLY A 97 4.49 -2.64 11.76
CA GLY A 97 4.88 -1.41 11.04
C GLY A 97 6.28 -1.52 10.48
N PHE A 98 6.43 -1.39 9.17
CA PHE A 98 7.70 -1.39 8.46
C PHE A 98 8.01 0.01 7.96
N ASP A 99 9.14 0.58 8.36
CA ASP A 99 9.61 1.89 7.93
C ASP A 99 11.11 2.03 8.16
N THR A 100 11.77 2.84 7.36
CA THR A 100 13.16 3.22 7.65
C THR A 100 13.25 4.10 8.90
N PHE A 101 12.21 4.90 9.15
CA PHE A 101 12.17 5.99 10.13
C PHE A 101 13.27 7.05 9.88
N GLU A 102 13.91 6.96 8.73
CA GLU A 102 14.96 7.86 8.23
C GLU A 102 14.49 8.61 6.98
N GLY A 103 13.23 8.43 6.59
CA GLY A 103 12.59 9.00 5.42
C GLY A 103 12.75 8.17 4.16
N LEU A 104 12.38 8.75 3.03
CA LEU A 104 12.39 8.08 1.73
C LEU A 104 13.78 7.55 1.37
N PRO A 105 13.93 6.29 0.92
CA PRO A 105 15.22 5.74 0.50
C PRO A 105 15.70 6.28 -0.85
N GLU A 106 14.81 6.82 -1.66
CA GLU A 106 15.09 7.44 -2.96
C GLU A 106 14.14 8.63 -3.22
N ASN A 107 14.38 9.40 -4.28
CA ASN A 107 13.55 10.56 -4.61
C ASN A 107 12.15 10.15 -5.08
N PHE A 108 11.12 10.84 -4.60
CA PHE A 108 9.73 10.67 -5.00
C PHE A 108 9.10 11.98 -5.46
N GLY A 109 8.91 12.14 -6.75
CA GLY A 109 8.39 13.37 -7.33
C GLY A 109 9.23 14.61 -6.97
N LYS A 110 8.69 15.50 -6.14
CA LYS A 110 9.37 16.69 -5.61
C LYS A 110 10.05 16.44 -4.26
N PHE A 111 9.85 15.28 -3.66
CA PHE A 111 10.43 14.92 -2.38
C PHE A 111 11.77 14.25 -2.59
N GLU A 112 12.78 14.72 -1.88
CA GLU A 112 14.13 14.17 -1.94
C GLU A 112 14.29 12.99 -0.99
N LYS A 113 15.27 12.15 -1.24
CA LYS A 113 15.73 11.13 -0.31
C LYS A 113 15.90 11.71 1.10
N GLY A 114 15.41 11.02 2.13
CA GLY A 114 15.40 11.45 3.53
C GLY A 114 14.17 12.30 3.91
N SER A 115 13.34 12.72 2.94
CA SER A 115 12.06 13.37 3.27
C SER A 115 11.14 12.43 4.05
N MET A 116 10.23 12.99 4.86
CA MET A 116 9.22 12.26 5.66
C MET A 116 9.83 11.41 6.80
N ALA A 117 11.08 11.70 7.23
CA ALA A 117 11.66 11.03 8.39
C ALA A 117 10.82 11.27 9.66
N ALA A 118 10.62 10.21 10.44
CA ALA A 118 9.96 10.29 11.73
C ALA A 118 10.61 9.27 12.69
N ALA A 119 11.05 9.72 13.85
CA ALA A 119 11.63 8.80 14.83
C ALA A 119 10.56 7.87 15.42
N VAL A 120 10.85 6.59 15.54
CA VAL A 120 9.91 5.59 16.06
C VAL A 120 9.46 5.91 17.48
N GLU A 121 10.36 6.45 18.29
CA GLU A 121 10.10 6.87 19.67
C GLU A 121 9.06 8.00 19.73
N SER A 122 9.01 8.86 18.70
CA SER A 122 8.05 9.96 18.61
C SER A 122 6.62 9.50 18.38
N LEU A 123 6.43 8.26 17.95
CA LEU A 123 5.10 7.69 17.74
C LEU A 123 4.33 7.52 19.05
N ASN A 124 5.02 7.32 20.18
CA ASN A 124 4.38 7.12 21.50
C ASN A 124 3.27 6.04 21.47
N ILE A 125 3.48 4.97 20.71
CA ILE A 125 2.56 3.83 20.64
C ILE A 125 3.06 2.75 21.61
N THR A 126 2.27 2.51 22.66
CA THR A 126 2.61 1.56 23.74
C THR A 126 1.73 0.31 23.75
N ASP A 127 0.90 0.13 22.72
CA ASP A 127 0.02 -1.04 22.59
C ASP A 127 0.88 -2.29 22.33
N SER A 128 0.74 -3.30 23.20
CA SER A 128 1.54 -4.54 23.15
C SER A 128 1.32 -5.38 21.88
N ARG A 129 0.26 -5.09 21.11
CA ARG A 129 -0.01 -5.75 19.84
C ARG A 129 0.83 -5.19 18.69
N VAL A 130 1.57 -4.08 18.90
CA VAL A 130 2.34 -3.40 17.87
C VAL A 130 3.81 -3.81 17.92
N THR A 131 4.35 -4.12 16.75
CA THR A 131 5.78 -4.35 16.56
C THR A 131 6.28 -3.51 15.37
N PHE A 132 7.35 -2.76 15.55
CA PHE A 132 8.00 -1.99 14.49
C PHE A 132 9.26 -2.68 13.99
N TYR A 133 9.43 -2.65 12.67
CA TYR A 133 10.60 -3.15 11.96
C TYR A 133 11.31 -1.96 11.29
N LYS A 134 12.35 -1.45 11.94
CA LYS A 134 13.13 -0.32 11.44
C LYS A 134 14.15 -0.80 10.41
N GLY A 135 14.11 -0.25 9.21
CA GLY A 135 15.06 -0.50 8.13
C GLY A 135 14.38 -0.53 6.76
N LEU A 136 15.17 -0.80 5.73
CA LEU A 136 14.62 -1.05 4.40
C LEU A 136 13.75 -2.32 4.42
N PHE A 137 12.69 -2.32 3.63
CA PHE A 137 11.82 -3.51 3.53
C PHE A 137 12.60 -4.75 3.07
N GLN A 138 13.63 -4.53 2.21
CA GLN A 138 14.52 -5.58 1.73
C GLN A 138 15.28 -6.28 2.87
N ASP A 139 15.57 -5.56 3.94
CA ASP A 139 16.34 -6.08 5.08
C ASP A 139 15.44 -6.67 6.17
N THR A 140 14.21 -6.15 6.31
CA THR A 140 13.33 -6.44 7.45
C THR A 140 12.22 -7.42 7.13
N LEU A 141 11.64 -7.37 5.92
CA LEU A 141 10.44 -8.15 5.59
C LEU A 141 10.73 -9.66 5.49
N VAL A 142 11.83 -10.05 4.84
CA VAL A 142 12.16 -11.49 4.66
C VAL A 142 12.43 -12.17 6.02
N PRO A 143 13.23 -11.62 6.94
CA PRO A 143 13.38 -12.17 8.28
C PRO A 143 12.06 -12.25 9.07
N PHE A 144 11.19 -11.26 8.94
CA PHE A 144 9.85 -11.31 9.53
C PHE A 144 9.05 -12.48 8.96
N LEU A 145 8.95 -12.59 7.63
CA LEU A 145 8.15 -13.62 6.97
C LEU A 145 8.64 -15.04 7.27
N ASN A 146 9.93 -15.24 7.52
CA ASN A 146 10.48 -16.54 7.89
C ASN A 146 9.93 -17.07 9.24
N ASN A 147 9.46 -16.17 10.11
CA ASN A 147 8.90 -16.49 11.40
C ASN A 147 7.38 -16.21 11.47
N TYR A 148 6.82 -15.72 10.38
CA TYR A 148 5.41 -15.37 10.33
C TYR A 148 4.55 -16.61 10.07
N ASN A 149 3.72 -16.95 11.03
CA ASN A 149 2.82 -18.10 10.97
C ASN A 149 1.46 -17.69 11.58
N SER A 150 0.66 -16.98 10.80
CA SER A 150 -0.67 -16.53 11.22
C SER A 150 -1.71 -16.84 10.14
N GLU A 151 -2.84 -17.37 10.60
CA GLU A 151 -4.02 -17.63 9.77
C GLU A 151 -5.06 -16.49 9.84
N HIS A 152 -4.75 -15.41 10.56
CA HIS A 152 -5.63 -14.26 10.65
C HIS A 152 -5.78 -13.60 9.28
N LYS A 153 -6.93 -12.96 9.09
CA LYS A 153 -7.17 -12.10 7.92
C LYS A 153 -6.17 -10.94 7.95
N LYS A 154 -5.51 -10.73 6.83
CA LYS A 154 -4.48 -9.68 6.70
C LYS A 154 -5.09 -8.40 6.13
N ILE A 155 -4.70 -7.29 6.71
CA ILE A 155 -4.90 -5.95 6.18
C ILE A 155 -3.51 -5.42 5.87
N ILE A 156 -3.13 -5.42 4.60
CA ILE A 156 -1.81 -5.00 4.15
C ILE A 156 -1.92 -3.60 3.59
N HIS A 157 -1.35 -2.64 4.28
CA HIS A 157 -1.36 -1.23 3.92
C HIS A 157 -0.06 -0.84 3.24
N LEU A 158 -0.16 -0.44 2.00
CA LEU A 158 0.95 -0.01 1.14
C LEU A 158 0.90 1.52 1.06
N ASP A 159 1.68 2.19 1.90
CA ASP A 159 1.87 3.64 1.99
C ASP A 159 3.36 3.94 1.84
N ALA A 160 3.96 3.31 0.82
CA ALA A 160 5.41 3.31 0.62
C ALA A 160 5.86 4.22 -0.53
N ASP A 161 4.92 4.95 -1.14
CA ASP A 161 5.13 5.91 -2.24
C ASP A 161 5.79 5.32 -3.50
N LEU A 162 6.83 4.52 -3.34
CA LEU A 162 7.74 4.09 -4.39
C LEU A 162 7.31 2.80 -5.06
N PHE A 163 7.50 2.72 -6.37
CA PHE A 163 7.31 1.49 -7.12
C PHE A 163 8.18 0.35 -6.59
N SER A 164 9.47 0.62 -6.33
CA SER A 164 10.44 -0.35 -5.85
C SER A 164 10.02 -0.99 -4.51
N SER A 165 9.58 -0.17 -3.59
CA SER A 165 9.09 -0.59 -2.27
C SER A 165 7.82 -1.43 -2.37
N THR A 166 6.85 -0.93 -3.13
CA THR A 166 5.54 -1.59 -3.27
C THR A 166 5.65 -2.94 -4.00
N ILE A 167 6.38 -3.01 -5.12
CA ILE A 167 6.52 -4.28 -5.86
C ILE A 167 7.31 -5.32 -5.07
N PHE A 168 8.34 -4.89 -4.32
CA PHE A 168 9.08 -5.79 -3.45
C PHE A 168 8.16 -6.39 -2.38
N SER A 169 7.45 -5.54 -1.62
CA SER A 169 6.55 -5.97 -0.54
C SER A 169 5.48 -6.93 -1.05
N LEU A 170 4.80 -6.59 -2.14
CA LEU A 170 3.78 -7.46 -2.76
C LEU A 170 4.34 -8.81 -3.20
N SER A 171 5.54 -8.81 -3.80
CA SER A 171 6.18 -10.04 -4.29
C SER A 171 6.58 -10.98 -3.14
N GLN A 172 7.07 -10.44 -2.03
CA GLN A 172 7.42 -11.23 -0.85
C GLN A 172 6.18 -11.77 -0.14
N LEU A 173 5.12 -10.96 -0.05
CA LEU A 173 3.88 -11.32 0.63
C LEU A 173 3.01 -12.31 -0.15
N TYR A 174 3.20 -12.46 -1.47
CA TYR A 174 2.33 -13.28 -2.31
C TYR A 174 2.05 -14.68 -1.77
N ARG A 175 3.07 -15.34 -1.22
CA ARG A 175 2.95 -16.69 -0.67
C ARG A 175 2.14 -16.77 0.61
N PHE A 176 1.99 -15.65 1.31
CA PHE A 176 1.29 -15.52 2.58
C PHE A 176 -0.12 -14.95 2.43
N LEU A 177 -0.49 -14.49 1.23
CA LEU A 177 -1.84 -14.01 0.96
C LEU A 177 -2.83 -15.16 0.99
N ASN A 178 -3.98 -14.94 1.61
CA ASN A 178 -5.12 -15.86 1.65
C ASN A 178 -6.34 -15.25 0.96
N ASP A 179 -7.35 -16.08 0.67
CA ASP A 179 -8.65 -15.59 0.19
C ASP A 179 -9.26 -14.65 1.23
N GLY A 180 -9.71 -13.50 0.77
CA GLY A 180 -10.30 -12.47 1.62
C GLY A 180 -9.31 -11.49 2.26
N ASP A 181 -8.00 -11.68 2.14
CA ASP A 181 -7.01 -10.67 2.58
C ASP A 181 -7.20 -9.34 1.82
N ILE A 182 -6.87 -8.24 2.48
CA ILE A 182 -7.13 -6.90 1.96
C ILE A 182 -5.81 -6.17 1.74
N LEU A 183 -5.63 -5.62 0.55
CA LEU A 183 -4.56 -4.68 0.21
C LEU A 183 -5.15 -3.27 0.20
N LEU A 184 -4.57 -2.36 0.96
CA LEU A 184 -4.87 -0.93 0.95
C LEU A 184 -3.73 -0.19 0.29
N PHE A 185 -4.05 0.65 -0.67
CA PHE A 185 -3.09 1.51 -1.36
C PHE A 185 -3.39 2.97 -1.03
N ASP A 186 -2.36 3.75 -0.71
CA ASP A 186 -2.50 5.13 -0.29
C ASP A 186 -2.35 6.14 -1.44
N GLU A 187 -1.56 5.81 -2.44
CA GLU A 187 -1.32 6.65 -3.62
C GLU A 187 -1.56 5.92 -4.96
N PHE A 188 -2.60 5.09 -5.01
CA PHE A 188 -2.91 4.27 -6.18
C PHE A 188 -3.10 5.07 -7.48
N ALA A 189 -3.58 6.32 -7.38
CA ALA A 189 -3.75 7.19 -8.54
C ALA A 189 -2.42 7.72 -9.13
N VAL A 190 -1.27 7.44 -8.49
CA VAL A 190 0.06 7.77 -9.01
C VAL A 190 0.53 6.67 -9.96
N PRO A 191 0.44 6.87 -11.30
CA PRO A 191 0.40 5.74 -12.25
C PRO A 191 1.66 4.89 -12.30
N LYS A 192 2.84 5.52 -12.16
CA LYS A 192 4.14 4.83 -12.30
C LYS A 192 4.74 4.34 -10.98
N HIS A 193 3.99 4.43 -9.89
CA HIS A 193 4.38 3.95 -8.58
C HIS A 193 3.47 2.80 -8.13
N GLU A 194 2.53 3.05 -7.22
CA GLU A 194 1.69 1.98 -6.66
C GLU A 194 0.82 1.27 -7.72
N PHE A 195 0.19 2.03 -8.64
CA PHE A 195 -0.60 1.40 -9.70
C PHE A 195 0.26 0.51 -10.61
N MET A 196 1.47 0.96 -10.97
CA MET A 196 2.38 0.15 -11.78
C MET A 196 2.78 -1.13 -11.03
N ALA A 197 3.12 -1.02 -9.75
CA ALA A 197 3.48 -2.16 -8.92
C ALA A 197 2.31 -3.16 -8.80
N PHE A 198 1.11 -2.67 -8.49
CA PHE A 198 -0.10 -3.48 -8.43
C PHE A 198 -0.37 -4.21 -9.74
N LYS A 199 -0.30 -3.49 -10.87
CA LYS A 199 -0.58 -4.08 -12.17
C LYS A 199 0.45 -5.15 -12.56
N ILE A 200 1.74 -4.88 -12.38
CA ILE A 200 2.80 -5.86 -12.64
C ILE A 200 2.62 -7.07 -11.73
N PHE A 201 2.39 -6.85 -10.44
CA PHE A 201 2.16 -7.91 -9.47
C PHE A 201 0.98 -8.80 -9.87
N THR A 202 -0.20 -8.21 -10.09
CA THR A 202 -1.40 -9.00 -10.38
C THR A 202 -1.30 -9.76 -11.70
N GLU A 203 -0.65 -9.19 -12.71
CA GLU A 203 -0.42 -9.87 -14.00
C GLU A 203 0.67 -10.94 -13.93
N SER A 204 1.76 -10.70 -13.19
CA SER A 204 2.87 -11.66 -13.10
C SER A 204 2.56 -12.88 -12.23
N PHE A 205 1.79 -12.67 -11.17
CA PHE A 205 1.42 -13.74 -10.23
C PHE A 205 0.01 -14.28 -10.48
N TYR A 206 -0.70 -13.83 -11.52
CA TYR A 206 -2.08 -14.23 -11.86
C TYR A 206 -3.05 -14.05 -10.69
N VAL A 207 -2.89 -12.96 -9.93
CA VAL A 207 -3.69 -12.67 -8.74
C VAL A 207 -5.11 -12.30 -9.14
N LYS A 208 -6.08 -13.03 -8.61
CA LYS A 208 -7.50 -12.66 -8.72
C LYS A 208 -7.86 -11.74 -7.57
N TYR A 209 -8.70 -10.76 -7.86
CA TYR A 209 -9.08 -9.78 -6.86
C TYR A 209 -10.43 -9.12 -7.19
N GLU A 210 -11.00 -8.47 -6.20
CA GLU A 210 -12.08 -7.51 -6.37
C GLU A 210 -11.71 -6.16 -5.73
N VAL A 211 -12.22 -5.07 -6.29
CA VAL A 211 -12.09 -3.74 -5.70
C VAL A 211 -13.27 -3.53 -4.76
N ILE A 212 -13.00 -3.47 -3.46
CA ILE A 212 -14.01 -3.36 -2.41
C ILE A 212 -14.21 -1.92 -1.92
N GLY A 213 -13.36 -1.00 -2.36
CA GLY A 213 -13.53 0.41 -2.05
C GLY A 213 -12.54 1.31 -2.76
N SER A 214 -12.92 2.57 -2.90
CA SER A 214 -12.10 3.63 -3.45
C SER A 214 -12.49 4.97 -2.82
N ALA A 215 -11.52 5.81 -2.56
CA ALA A 215 -11.75 7.16 -2.09
C ALA A 215 -10.86 8.18 -2.80
N ASN A 216 -11.27 9.45 -2.77
CA ASN A 216 -10.53 10.58 -3.32
C ASN A 216 -10.07 10.32 -4.77
N ASN A 217 -11.02 9.94 -5.65
CA ASN A 217 -10.77 9.69 -7.08
C ASN A 217 -9.75 8.57 -7.36
N TYR A 218 -9.82 7.47 -6.62
CA TYR A 218 -8.89 6.34 -6.65
C TYR A 218 -7.48 6.67 -6.14
N LEU A 219 -7.30 7.76 -5.37
CA LEU A 219 -6.06 7.97 -4.66
C LEU A 219 -5.86 6.84 -3.64
N PHE A 220 -6.91 6.53 -2.88
CA PHE A 220 -6.97 5.40 -1.96
C PHE A 220 -7.81 4.28 -2.55
N VAL A 221 -7.26 3.07 -2.59
CA VAL A 221 -7.96 1.90 -3.14
C VAL A 221 -7.81 0.71 -2.21
N ALA A 222 -8.91 0.02 -2.02
CA ALA A 222 -8.95 -1.24 -1.28
C ALA A 222 -9.25 -2.41 -2.21
N ILE A 223 -8.38 -3.38 -2.17
CA ILE A 223 -8.40 -4.60 -2.98
C ILE A 223 -8.58 -5.80 -2.06
N LYS A 224 -9.52 -6.68 -2.36
CA LYS A 224 -9.70 -7.96 -1.68
C LYS A 224 -9.19 -9.08 -2.56
N ILE A 225 -8.28 -9.87 -2.02
CA ILE A 225 -7.70 -11.04 -2.71
C ILE A 225 -8.75 -12.12 -2.89
N LYS A 226 -8.72 -12.78 -4.04
CA LYS A 226 -9.50 -13.96 -4.37
C LYS A 226 -8.58 -15.13 -4.73
N LYS A 227 -8.80 -16.27 -4.11
CA LYS A 227 -8.08 -17.52 -4.41
C LYS A 227 -9.03 -18.63 -4.84
#